data_6ac7ba4f2a217b677d7aa3b08ecfcf55
#
_entry.id   6ac7ba4f2a217b677d7aa3b08ecfcf55
#
_cell.length_a   1.000
_cell.length_b   1.000
_cell.length_c   1.000
_cell.angle_alpha   90.00
_cell.angle_beta   90.00
_cell.angle_gamma   90.00
#
_symmetry.space_group_name_H-M   'P 1'
#
loop_
_entity.id
_entity.type
_entity.pdbx_description
1 polymer ?
#
loop_
_entity_poly.entity_id
_entity_poly.type
_entity_poly.pdbx_seq_one_letter_code
_entity_poly.pdbx_strand_id
1 'polypeptide(L)'
;LKPERARQLQQLQAAVLLTDSGSDASYGHVTTRDVDTRHGVILYLEDITVSFDGFKALNKLSLDIGVGELRCIIGPNGAGKTTMMDVITGKTAPTSGTAFFGQNVDLTKLSETEIAHAGIGRKFQRPTVFENHSVFENLELAMKTDKRVKPTLFAKLTGEQADAISATLELIRLTHEAWGPAGLLSHGQKQWLEIGMLLMQEPKLLLLDEPVAGMTDAETERTGELLNELKGRHSLMVVEHDMDFVASIAGSGKVTVLHEGSVLAEGSMAQVQADQRVIEVYLGR
;
A
#
# COMPACT_ATOMS: atom_id res chain seq x y z
N LEU A 1 12.77 -14.92 17.25
CA LEU A 1 11.62 -15.75 16.84
C LEU A 1 11.29 -16.72 17.97
N LYS A 2 10.01 -16.82 18.39
CA LYS A 2 9.59 -17.85 19.34
C LYS A 2 9.84 -19.23 18.68
N PRO A 3 10.39 -20.24 19.40
CA PRO A 3 10.75 -21.52 18.80
C PRO A 3 9.64 -22.22 18.02
N GLU A 4 8.41 -22.01 18.42
CA GLU A 4 7.20 -22.55 17.79
C GLU A 4 6.95 -21.95 16.39
N ARG A 5 7.22 -20.66 16.24
CA ARG A 5 7.09 -19.92 14.99
C ARG A 5 8.15 -20.31 13.96
N ALA A 6 9.37 -20.58 14.44
CA ALA A 6 10.45 -21.10 13.58
C ALA A 6 10.12 -22.51 13.05
N ARG A 7 9.50 -23.38 13.87
CA ARG A 7 9.06 -24.71 13.44
C ARG A 7 7.93 -24.64 12.41
N GLN A 8 6.98 -23.70 12.55
CA GLN A 8 5.90 -23.52 11.59
C GLN A 8 6.41 -23.03 10.22
N LEU A 9 7.33 -22.06 10.22
CA LEU A 9 7.98 -21.60 8.98
C LEU A 9 8.76 -22.74 8.31
N GLN A 10 9.50 -23.57 9.07
CA GLN A 10 10.17 -24.74 8.53
C GLN A 10 9.20 -25.80 7.97
N GLN A 11 8.03 -25.99 8.61
CA GLN A 11 6.99 -26.88 8.08
C GLN A 11 6.37 -26.36 6.80
N LEU A 12 6.12 -25.03 6.71
CA LEU A 12 5.67 -24.37 5.49
C LEU A 12 6.67 -24.56 4.36
N GLN A 13 7.94 -24.26 4.60
CA GLN A 13 9.01 -24.45 3.62
C GLN A 13 9.13 -25.92 3.19
N ALA A 14 9.07 -26.87 4.12
CA ALA A 14 9.13 -28.29 3.82
C ALA A 14 7.90 -28.76 3.00
N ALA A 15 6.71 -28.28 3.30
CA ALA A 15 5.49 -28.61 2.55
C ALA A 15 5.57 -28.11 1.09
N VAL A 16 6.04 -26.87 0.89
CA VAL A 16 6.24 -26.29 -0.46
C VAL A 16 7.31 -27.09 -1.23
N LEU A 17 8.43 -27.43 -0.61
CA LEU A 17 9.51 -28.21 -1.24
C LEU A 17 9.10 -29.66 -1.58
N LEU A 18 8.18 -30.26 -0.82
CA LEU A 18 7.66 -31.60 -1.12
C LEU A 18 6.74 -31.64 -2.35
N THR A 19 6.17 -30.50 -2.76
CA THR A 19 5.45 -30.38 -4.03
C THR A 19 6.39 -30.21 -5.23
N ASP A 20 7.69 -30.01 -4.99
CA ASP A 20 8.71 -29.72 -6.00
C ASP A 20 9.37 -30.99 -6.56
N SER A 21 8.60 -31.91 -7.11
CA SER A 21 9.11 -33.05 -7.83
C SER A 21 9.19 -32.78 -9.34
N GLY A 22 10.31 -32.21 -9.77
CA GLY A 22 10.85 -32.51 -11.09
C GLY A 22 10.40 -31.71 -12.32
N SER A 23 10.17 -30.40 -12.26
CA SER A 23 10.17 -29.55 -13.47
C SER A 23 11.16 -28.38 -13.32
N ASP A 24 11.99 -28.16 -14.34
CA ASP A 24 12.95 -27.02 -14.38
C ASP A 24 12.29 -25.64 -14.62
N ALA A 25 10.97 -25.56 -14.60
CA ALA A 25 10.25 -24.33 -14.84
C ALA A 25 10.00 -23.59 -13.51
N SER A 26 10.49 -22.39 -13.38
CA SER A 26 10.21 -21.47 -12.27
C SER A 26 9.42 -20.23 -12.75
N TYR A 27 8.75 -19.54 -11.81
CA TYR A 27 8.14 -18.24 -12.11
C TYR A 27 9.22 -17.22 -12.48
N GLY A 28 9.08 -16.60 -13.67
CA GLY A 28 9.98 -15.54 -14.10
C GLY A 28 9.74 -14.28 -13.27
N HIS A 29 10.83 -13.63 -12.86
CA HIS A 29 10.75 -12.32 -12.17
C HIS A 29 10.57 -11.19 -13.19
N VAL A 30 9.67 -10.24 -12.88
CA VAL A 30 9.46 -9.02 -13.69
C VAL A 30 10.14 -7.85 -13.00
N THR A 31 11.13 -7.24 -13.67
CA THR A 31 11.82 -6.05 -13.13
C THR A 31 10.93 -4.82 -13.20
N THR A 32 10.94 -4.00 -12.15
CA THR A 32 10.33 -2.67 -12.15
C THR A 32 11.11 -1.72 -13.06
N ARG A 33 10.44 -0.66 -13.54
CA ARG A 33 11.16 0.50 -14.13
C ARG A 33 12.15 1.05 -13.11
N ASP A 34 13.31 1.46 -13.60
CA ASP A 34 14.30 2.13 -12.75
C ASP A 34 13.76 3.52 -12.37
N VAL A 35 13.39 3.67 -11.10
CA VAL A 35 12.83 4.91 -10.53
C VAL A 35 13.97 5.63 -9.83
N ASP A 36 14.32 6.81 -10.31
CA ASP A 36 15.39 7.63 -9.73
C ASP A 36 14.90 8.34 -8.46
N THR A 37 15.42 7.89 -7.32
CA THR A 37 15.10 8.42 -5.99
C THR A 37 16.28 9.08 -5.28
N ARG A 38 17.37 9.39 -6.00
CA ARG A 38 18.63 9.91 -5.43
C ARG A 38 18.47 11.22 -4.66
N HIS A 39 17.45 12.02 -4.99
CA HIS A 39 17.15 13.27 -4.29
C HIS A 39 16.22 13.12 -3.09
N GLY A 40 15.94 11.88 -2.67
CA GLY A 40 15.18 11.60 -1.44
C GLY A 40 13.67 11.76 -1.56
N VAL A 41 13.12 12.09 -2.73
CA VAL A 41 11.67 12.18 -2.98
C VAL A 41 11.22 10.99 -3.82
N ILE A 42 10.15 10.31 -3.39
CA ILE A 42 9.53 9.18 -4.10
C ILE A 42 8.33 9.60 -4.91
N LEU A 43 7.53 10.54 -4.43
CA LEU A 43 6.35 11.08 -5.11
C LEU A 43 6.38 12.60 -5.08
N TYR A 44 6.13 13.23 -6.22
CA TYR A 44 6.03 14.67 -6.36
C TYR A 44 4.80 15.04 -7.20
N LEU A 45 3.90 15.81 -6.60
CA LEU A 45 2.72 16.40 -7.23
C LEU A 45 2.86 17.91 -7.24
N GLU A 46 2.66 18.55 -8.38
CA GLU A 46 2.75 20.02 -8.49
C GLU A 46 1.53 20.57 -9.23
N ASP A 47 0.84 21.49 -8.59
CA ASP A 47 -0.32 22.21 -9.11
C ASP A 47 -1.41 21.30 -9.74
N ILE A 48 -1.55 20.08 -9.21
CA ILE A 48 -2.53 19.11 -9.71
C ILE A 48 -3.94 19.67 -9.57
N THR A 49 -4.61 19.81 -10.71
CA THR A 49 -6.03 20.22 -10.77
C THR A 49 -6.83 19.13 -11.46
N VAL A 50 -7.95 18.73 -10.85
CA VAL A 50 -8.94 17.81 -11.44
C VAL A 50 -10.29 18.46 -11.37
N SER A 51 -10.95 18.57 -12.52
CA SER A 51 -12.30 19.15 -12.62
C SER A 51 -13.26 18.13 -13.24
N PHE A 52 -14.42 17.94 -12.59
CA PHE A 52 -15.54 17.16 -13.10
C PHE A 52 -16.73 18.10 -13.29
N ASP A 53 -17.18 18.29 -14.52
CA ASP A 53 -18.34 19.13 -14.87
C ASP A 53 -18.33 20.53 -14.21
N GLY A 54 -17.15 21.14 -14.11
CA GLY A 54 -16.96 22.46 -13.51
C GLY A 54 -16.71 22.46 -12.00
N PHE A 55 -16.91 21.34 -11.31
CA PHE A 55 -16.51 21.16 -9.91
C PHE A 55 -15.03 20.75 -9.82
N LYS A 56 -14.24 21.50 -9.06
CA LYS A 56 -12.83 21.18 -8.85
C LYS A 56 -12.68 20.22 -7.67
N ALA A 57 -12.45 18.95 -7.96
CA ALA A 57 -12.15 17.93 -6.95
C ALA A 57 -10.72 18.07 -6.39
N LEU A 58 -9.76 18.50 -7.24
CA LEU A 58 -8.44 18.98 -6.82
C LEU A 58 -8.20 20.35 -7.40
N ASN A 59 -7.62 21.24 -6.62
CA ASN A 59 -7.39 22.63 -6.99
C ASN A 59 -5.95 23.03 -6.65
N LYS A 60 -5.05 22.93 -7.63
CA LYS A 60 -3.62 23.23 -7.49
C LYS A 60 -2.98 22.50 -6.30
N LEU A 61 -3.28 21.21 -6.15
CA LEU A 61 -2.69 20.38 -5.11
C LEU A 61 -1.20 20.19 -5.38
N SER A 62 -0.35 20.57 -4.43
CA SER A 62 1.08 20.26 -4.44
C SER A 62 1.45 19.50 -3.19
N LEU A 63 2.16 18.38 -3.35
CA LEU A 63 2.56 17.46 -2.29
C LEU A 63 3.80 16.70 -2.70
N ASP A 64 4.75 16.53 -1.78
CA ASP A 64 5.88 15.62 -1.94
C ASP A 64 5.89 14.55 -0.83
N ILE A 65 6.38 13.35 -1.15
CA ILE A 65 6.62 12.27 -0.19
C ILE A 65 8.06 11.82 -0.32
N GLY A 66 8.75 11.73 0.82
CA GLY A 66 10.13 11.25 0.89
C GLY A 66 10.26 9.74 0.73
N VAL A 67 11.45 9.28 0.33
CA VAL A 67 11.79 7.86 0.31
C VAL A 67 11.77 7.29 1.72
N GLY A 68 11.04 6.18 1.92
CA GLY A 68 10.89 5.54 3.22
C GLY A 68 10.02 6.32 4.22
N GLU A 69 9.40 7.42 3.80
CA GLU A 69 8.50 8.22 4.62
C GLU A 69 7.15 7.50 4.80
N LEU A 70 6.57 7.59 6.00
CA LEU A 70 5.15 7.36 6.25
C LEU A 70 4.47 8.72 6.35
N ARG A 71 3.64 9.04 5.36
CA ARG A 71 2.84 10.25 5.29
C ARG A 71 1.37 9.92 5.56
N CYS A 72 0.80 10.56 6.59
CA CYS A 72 -0.63 10.50 6.82
C CYS A 72 -1.34 11.65 6.09
N ILE A 73 -2.43 11.33 5.40
CA ILE A 73 -3.30 12.28 4.71
C ILE A 73 -4.65 12.27 5.41
N ILE A 74 -5.05 13.40 5.95
CA ILE A 74 -6.34 13.56 6.62
C ILE A 74 -7.15 14.67 5.95
N GLY A 75 -8.41 14.76 6.28
CA GLY A 75 -9.32 15.80 5.76
C GLY A 75 -10.78 15.34 5.76
N PRO A 76 -11.74 16.25 5.71
CA PRO A 76 -13.15 15.91 5.67
C PRO A 76 -13.54 15.13 4.42
N ASN A 77 -14.76 14.58 4.41
CA ASN A 77 -15.32 13.98 3.22
C ASN A 77 -15.44 15.04 2.10
N GLY A 78 -15.06 14.65 0.89
CA GLY A 78 -15.02 15.57 -0.25
C GLY A 78 -13.76 16.46 -0.33
N ALA A 79 -12.79 16.32 0.58
CA ALA A 79 -11.53 17.07 0.54
C ALA A 79 -10.63 16.78 -0.65
N GLY A 80 -10.93 15.74 -1.45
CA GLY A 80 -10.13 15.34 -2.61
C GLY A 80 -9.19 14.17 -2.38
N LYS A 81 -9.19 13.53 -1.20
CA LYS A 81 -8.26 12.43 -0.85
C LYS A 81 -8.28 11.28 -1.86
N THR A 82 -9.46 10.74 -2.17
CA THR A 82 -9.63 9.65 -3.15
C THR A 82 -9.22 10.08 -4.56
N THR A 83 -9.61 11.30 -4.97
CA THR A 83 -9.23 11.84 -6.29
C THR A 83 -7.72 12.01 -6.41
N MET A 84 -7.03 12.43 -5.35
CA MET A 84 -5.57 12.50 -5.32
C MET A 84 -4.95 11.11 -5.52
N MET A 85 -5.44 10.09 -4.81
CA MET A 85 -4.97 8.72 -4.98
C MET A 85 -5.28 8.18 -6.40
N ASP A 86 -6.44 8.53 -6.96
CA ASP A 86 -6.83 8.17 -8.32
C ASP A 86 -5.90 8.81 -9.38
N VAL A 87 -5.41 10.04 -9.13
CA VAL A 87 -4.38 10.67 -9.99
C VAL A 87 -3.05 9.93 -9.88
N ILE A 88 -2.59 9.64 -8.67
CA ILE A 88 -1.32 8.93 -8.45
C ILE A 88 -1.31 7.55 -9.10
N THR A 89 -2.45 6.87 -9.11
CA THR A 89 -2.58 5.53 -9.72
C THR A 89 -2.96 5.54 -11.20
N GLY A 90 -3.15 6.70 -11.81
CA GLY A 90 -3.49 6.83 -13.24
C GLY A 90 -4.96 6.59 -13.56
N LYS A 91 -5.81 6.31 -12.56
CA LYS A 91 -7.25 6.10 -12.75
C LYS A 91 -7.98 7.39 -13.17
N THR A 92 -7.46 8.55 -12.75
CA THR A 92 -7.96 9.86 -13.13
C THR A 92 -6.84 10.71 -13.70
N ALA A 93 -6.97 11.16 -14.94
CA ALA A 93 -6.02 12.09 -15.53
C ALA A 93 -6.25 13.52 -14.97
N PRO A 94 -5.20 14.23 -14.53
CA PRO A 94 -5.34 15.60 -14.09
C PRO A 94 -5.67 16.53 -15.28
N THR A 95 -6.46 17.57 -15.02
CA THR A 95 -6.76 18.64 -16.00
C THR A 95 -5.52 19.50 -16.25
N SER A 96 -4.71 19.71 -15.21
CA SER A 96 -3.43 20.43 -15.26
C SER A 96 -2.55 20.03 -14.08
N GLY A 97 -1.28 20.41 -14.15
CA GLY A 97 -0.25 20.07 -13.16
C GLY A 97 0.59 18.89 -13.59
N THR A 98 1.57 18.51 -12.77
CA THR A 98 2.50 17.41 -13.03
C THR A 98 2.57 16.44 -11.87
N ALA A 99 2.72 15.14 -12.17
CA ALA A 99 2.85 14.09 -11.18
C ALA A 99 4.03 13.19 -11.54
N PHE A 100 5.03 13.11 -10.65
CA PHE A 100 6.23 12.31 -10.87
C PHE A 100 6.40 11.26 -9.76
N PHE A 101 6.78 10.07 -10.17
CA PHE A 101 7.26 9.00 -9.30
C PHE A 101 8.78 8.90 -9.43
N GLY A 102 9.49 9.17 -8.34
CA GLY A 102 10.89 9.56 -8.41
C GLY A 102 11.06 10.83 -9.24
N GLN A 103 12.20 10.95 -9.91
CA GLN A 103 12.49 12.13 -10.75
C GLN A 103 12.23 11.91 -12.24
N ASN A 104 12.09 10.67 -12.65
CA ASN A 104 12.12 10.28 -14.06
C ASN A 104 10.84 9.64 -14.58
N VAL A 105 9.87 9.31 -13.72
CA VAL A 105 8.64 8.63 -14.13
C VAL A 105 7.46 9.58 -14.06
N ASP A 106 7.04 10.13 -15.19
CA ASP A 106 5.87 10.99 -15.32
C ASP A 106 4.59 10.13 -15.29
N LEU A 107 3.87 10.19 -14.19
CA LEU A 107 2.65 9.40 -13.96
C LEU A 107 1.51 9.79 -14.90
N THR A 108 1.47 11.05 -15.34
CA THR A 108 0.40 11.56 -16.22
C THR A 108 0.42 10.92 -17.63
N LYS A 109 1.51 10.24 -17.98
CA LYS A 109 1.71 9.58 -19.28
C LYS A 109 1.59 8.06 -19.23
N LEU A 110 1.30 7.50 -18.06
CA LEU A 110 1.27 6.05 -17.84
C LEU A 110 -0.16 5.56 -17.60
N SER A 111 -0.42 4.34 -18.02
CA SER A 111 -1.62 3.59 -17.62
C SER A 111 -1.51 3.08 -16.18
N GLU A 112 -2.66 2.75 -15.57
CA GLU A 112 -2.72 2.15 -14.22
C GLU A 112 -1.79 0.94 -14.08
N THR A 113 -1.75 0.07 -15.08
CA THR A 113 -0.88 -1.12 -15.09
C THR A 113 0.60 -0.76 -15.13
N GLU A 114 0.99 0.24 -15.92
CA GLU A 114 2.39 0.70 -15.99
C GLU A 114 2.83 1.36 -14.68
N ILE A 115 1.92 2.10 -14.02
CA ILE A 115 2.15 2.72 -12.71
C ILE A 115 2.35 1.63 -11.65
N ALA A 116 1.50 0.61 -11.63
CA ALA A 116 1.66 -0.53 -10.72
C ALA A 116 3.00 -1.24 -10.96
N HIS A 117 3.38 -1.48 -12.22
CA HIS A 117 4.68 -2.07 -12.57
C HIS A 117 5.86 -1.16 -12.24
N ALA A 118 5.69 0.15 -12.22
CA ALA A 118 6.72 1.07 -11.75
C ALA A 118 7.00 0.97 -10.25
N GLY A 119 6.05 0.41 -9.47
CA GLY A 119 6.22 0.13 -8.05
C GLY A 119 5.30 0.95 -7.13
N ILE A 120 4.15 1.41 -7.63
CA ILE A 120 3.10 2.01 -6.80
C ILE A 120 2.03 0.94 -6.55
N GLY A 121 1.86 0.52 -5.29
CA GLY A 121 0.80 -0.36 -4.85
C GLY A 121 -0.32 0.41 -4.17
N ARG A 122 -1.59 0.11 -4.49
CA ARG A 122 -2.75 0.70 -3.82
C ARG A 122 -3.64 -0.35 -3.20
N LYS A 123 -3.91 -0.21 -1.90
CA LYS A 123 -4.95 -0.92 -1.19
C LYS A 123 -6.25 -0.11 -1.28
N PHE A 124 -7.31 -0.75 -1.75
CA PHE A 124 -8.65 -0.16 -1.80
C PHE A 124 -9.39 -0.36 -0.46
N GLN A 125 -10.47 0.38 -0.24
CA GLN A 125 -11.28 0.28 0.97
C GLN A 125 -11.89 -1.12 1.19
N ARG A 126 -12.28 -1.81 0.11
CA ARG A 126 -12.82 -3.18 0.19
C ARG A 126 -11.72 -4.18 -0.12
N PRO A 127 -11.50 -5.18 0.75
CA PRO A 127 -10.51 -6.23 0.49
C PRO A 127 -10.82 -7.00 -0.80
N THR A 128 -9.77 -7.23 -1.60
CA THR A 128 -9.84 -7.92 -2.90
C THR A 128 -9.11 -9.25 -2.84
N VAL A 129 -9.41 -10.07 -1.82
CA VAL A 129 -8.81 -11.39 -1.64
C VAL A 129 -9.59 -12.47 -2.41
N PHE A 130 -8.88 -13.49 -2.88
CA PHE A 130 -9.48 -14.68 -3.50
C PHE A 130 -9.98 -15.62 -2.42
N GLU A 131 -11.25 -15.48 -2.03
CA GLU A 131 -11.83 -16.15 -0.85
C GLU A 131 -11.79 -17.69 -0.89
N ASN A 132 -11.85 -18.29 -2.09
CA ASN A 132 -11.81 -19.73 -2.29
C ASN A 132 -10.39 -20.33 -2.32
N HIS A 133 -9.37 -19.47 -2.32
CA HIS A 133 -7.95 -19.87 -2.23
C HIS A 133 -7.45 -19.77 -0.80
N SER A 134 -6.41 -20.52 -0.49
CA SER A 134 -5.71 -20.39 0.78
C SER A 134 -5.03 -19.02 0.90
N VAL A 135 -4.68 -18.61 2.12
CA VAL A 135 -3.91 -17.39 2.37
C VAL A 135 -2.56 -17.46 1.62
N PHE A 136 -1.91 -18.62 1.62
CA PHE A 136 -0.67 -18.86 0.90
C PHE A 136 -0.84 -18.65 -0.61
N GLU A 137 -1.87 -19.26 -1.23
CA GLU A 137 -2.14 -19.12 -2.66
C GLU A 137 -2.47 -17.69 -3.06
N ASN A 138 -3.14 -16.91 -2.20
CA ASN A 138 -3.37 -15.49 -2.44
C ASN A 138 -2.05 -14.72 -2.59
N LEU A 139 -1.07 -14.98 -1.70
CA LEU A 139 0.24 -14.35 -1.78
C LEU A 139 1.02 -14.82 -3.01
N GLU A 140 0.97 -16.11 -3.33
CA GLU A 140 1.59 -16.69 -4.53
C GLU A 140 1.03 -16.04 -5.81
N LEU A 141 -0.29 -15.94 -5.93
CA LEU A 141 -0.95 -15.30 -7.09
C LEU A 141 -0.60 -13.81 -7.21
N ALA A 142 -0.36 -13.14 -6.09
CA ALA A 142 0.02 -11.72 -6.07
C ALA A 142 1.49 -11.47 -6.44
N MET A 143 2.37 -12.49 -6.37
CA MET A 143 3.79 -12.33 -6.65
C MET A 143 4.06 -11.62 -7.98
N LYS A 144 5.12 -10.80 -7.99
CA LYS A 144 5.64 -10.13 -9.16
C LYS A 144 6.40 -11.10 -10.06
N THR A 145 5.67 -11.83 -10.88
CA THR A 145 6.18 -12.86 -11.77
C THR A 145 5.70 -12.65 -13.19
N ASP A 146 6.34 -13.32 -14.16
CA ASP A 146 5.87 -13.35 -15.56
C ASP A 146 4.56 -14.17 -15.63
N LYS A 147 3.43 -13.46 -15.73
CA LYS A 147 2.08 -14.03 -15.76
C LYS A 147 1.60 -14.43 -17.16
N ARG A 148 2.51 -14.57 -18.14
CA ARG A 148 2.15 -15.12 -19.44
C ARG A 148 1.72 -16.58 -19.30
N VAL A 149 0.82 -17.02 -20.19
CA VAL A 149 0.15 -18.33 -20.10
C VAL A 149 1.12 -19.50 -19.94
N LYS A 150 2.18 -19.56 -20.76
CA LYS A 150 3.15 -20.68 -20.70
C LYS A 150 3.94 -20.74 -19.39
N PRO A 151 4.59 -19.64 -18.92
CA PRO A 151 5.24 -19.63 -17.60
C PRO A 151 4.29 -20.00 -16.47
N THR A 152 3.07 -19.45 -16.47
CA THR A 152 2.10 -19.65 -15.38
C THR A 152 1.62 -21.12 -15.29
N LEU A 153 1.42 -21.81 -16.42
CA LEU A 153 0.92 -23.19 -16.43
C LEU A 153 1.94 -24.23 -15.96
N PHE A 154 3.24 -23.96 -16.10
CA PHE A 154 4.30 -24.93 -15.85
C PHE A 154 5.29 -24.50 -14.77
N ALA A 155 5.16 -23.27 -14.24
CA ALA A 155 6.04 -22.77 -13.21
C ALA A 155 5.77 -23.43 -11.86
N LYS A 156 6.84 -23.62 -11.11
CA LYS A 156 6.81 -24.01 -9.70
C LYS A 156 7.50 -22.92 -8.88
N LEU A 157 7.12 -22.81 -7.63
CA LEU A 157 7.78 -21.92 -6.68
C LEU A 157 9.24 -22.31 -6.52
N THR A 158 10.12 -21.30 -6.60
CA THR A 158 11.53 -21.47 -6.17
C THR A 158 11.61 -21.39 -4.64
N GLY A 159 12.73 -21.86 -4.07
CA GLY A 159 12.99 -21.71 -2.64
C GLY A 159 12.94 -20.26 -2.19
N GLU A 160 13.52 -19.32 -2.96
CA GLU A 160 13.50 -17.87 -2.66
C GLU A 160 12.08 -17.29 -2.67
N GLN A 161 11.22 -17.74 -3.59
CA GLN A 161 9.82 -17.30 -3.65
C GLN A 161 9.01 -17.86 -2.47
N ALA A 162 9.25 -19.11 -2.08
CA ALA A 162 8.63 -19.70 -0.88
C ALA A 162 9.07 -18.98 0.39
N ASP A 163 10.34 -18.61 0.50
CA ASP A 163 10.89 -17.83 1.62
C ASP A 163 10.26 -16.43 1.67
N ALA A 164 10.08 -15.76 0.52
CA ALA A 164 9.43 -14.47 0.45
C ALA A 164 7.96 -14.52 0.91
N ILE A 165 7.20 -15.55 0.49
CA ILE A 165 5.83 -15.77 0.97
C ILE A 165 5.83 -16.02 2.49
N SER A 166 6.73 -16.86 2.98
CA SER A 166 6.84 -17.20 4.41
C SER A 166 7.17 -15.96 5.25
N ALA A 167 8.11 -15.12 4.79
CA ALA A 167 8.45 -13.86 5.45
C ALA A 167 7.26 -12.88 5.46
N THR A 168 6.51 -12.83 4.35
CA THR A 168 5.31 -11.98 4.24
C THR A 168 4.22 -12.49 5.19
N LEU A 169 3.96 -13.79 5.26
CA LEU A 169 3.02 -14.40 6.21
C LEU A 169 3.36 -14.07 7.66
N GLU A 170 4.65 -14.08 7.98
CA GLU A 170 5.12 -13.70 9.32
C GLU A 170 4.86 -12.22 9.60
N LEU A 171 5.19 -11.34 8.66
CA LEU A 171 5.03 -9.89 8.77
C LEU A 171 3.56 -9.51 8.97
N ILE A 172 2.66 -10.07 8.13
CA ILE A 172 1.20 -9.82 8.24
C ILE A 172 0.53 -10.70 9.31
N ARG A 173 1.31 -11.53 10.05
CA ARG A 173 0.85 -12.36 11.19
C ARG A 173 -0.22 -13.41 10.84
N LEU A 174 -0.21 -13.91 9.62
CA LEU A 174 -1.14 -14.93 9.12
C LEU A 174 -0.48 -16.31 8.90
N THR A 175 0.65 -16.59 9.56
CA THR A 175 1.37 -17.86 9.42
C THR A 175 0.53 -19.08 9.84
N HIS A 176 -0.36 -18.91 10.84
CA HIS A 176 -1.23 -19.99 11.32
C HIS A 176 -2.36 -20.31 10.34
N GLU A 177 -2.82 -19.31 9.59
CA GLU A 177 -3.91 -19.38 8.63
C GLU A 177 -3.43 -19.70 7.22
N ALA A 178 -2.12 -19.89 7.01
CA ALA A 178 -1.50 -19.98 5.69
C ALA A 178 -2.20 -20.95 4.73
N TRP A 179 -2.62 -22.10 5.22
CA TRP A 179 -3.28 -23.15 4.42
C TRP A 179 -4.81 -23.12 4.51
N GLY A 180 -5.37 -22.24 5.34
CA GLY A 180 -6.80 -22.04 5.44
C GLY A 180 -7.34 -21.19 4.28
N PRO A 181 -8.63 -21.37 3.89
CA PRO A 181 -9.27 -20.53 2.88
C PRO A 181 -9.36 -19.08 3.37
N ALA A 182 -8.97 -18.13 2.52
CA ALA A 182 -8.99 -16.70 2.85
C ALA A 182 -10.40 -16.17 3.16
N GLY A 183 -11.44 -16.84 2.66
CA GLY A 183 -12.83 -16.50 2.97
C GLY A 183 -13.19 -16.59 4.45
N LEU A 184 -12.49 -17.45 5.24
CA LEU A 184 -12.72 -17.65 6.68
C LEU A 184 -11.99 -16.63 7.58
N LEU A 185 -11.14 -15.80 7.02
CA LEU A 185 -10.44 -14.75 7.74
C LEU A 185 -11.42 -13.68 8.26
N SER A 186 -11.11 -13.10 9.44
CA SER A 186 -11.79 -11.89 9.91
C SER A 186 -11.61 -10.73 8.93
N HIS A 187 -12.40 -9.67 9.10
CA HIS A 187 -12.26 -8.47 8.27
C HIS A 187 -10.84 -7.89 8.35
N GLY A 188 -10.30 -7.70 9.54
CA GLY A 188 -8.94 -7.21 9.75
C GLY A 188 -7.87 -8.13 9.15
N GLN A 189 -8.01 -9.46 9.31
CA GLN A 189 -7.11 -10.43 8.71
C GLN A 189 -7.13 -10.38 7.17
N LYS A 190 -8.30 -10.18 6.54
CA LYS A 190 -8.40 -9.95 5.08
C LYS A 190 -7.67 -8.68 4.67
N GLN A 191 -7.75 -7.60 5.45
CA GLN A 191 -7.02 -6.36 5.21
C GLN A 191 -5.50 -6.59 5.28
N TRP A 192 -4.99 -7.36 6.27
CA TRP A 192 -3.59 -7.71 6.37
C TRP A 192 -3.12 -8.59 5.22
N LEU A 193 -3.95 -9.56 4.79
CA LEU A 193 -3.65 -10.37 3.62
C LEU A 193 -3.52 -9.50 2.35
N GLU A 194 -4.40 -8.52 2.17
CA GLU A 194 -4.33 -7.59 1.04
C GLU A 194 -3.04 -6.75 1.05
N ILE A 195 -2.62 -6.27 2.24
CA ILE A 195 -1.31 -5.61 2.38
C ILE A 195 -0.18 -6.58 2.00
N GLY A 196 -0.24 -7.83 2.47
CA GLY A 196 0.71 -8.88 2.09
C GLY A 196 0.76 -9.12 0.58
N MET A 197 -0.39 -9.21 -0.07
CA MET A 197 -0.49 -9.35 -1.54
C MET A 197 0.16 -8.17 -2.27
N LEU A 198 0.00 -6.95 -1.76
CA LEU A 198 0.70 -5.78 -2.32
C LEU A 198 2.21 -5.87 -2.11
N LEU A 199 2.68 -6.32 -0.93
CA LEU A 199 4.11 -6.49 -0.65
C LEU A 199 4.77 -7.52 -1.57
N MET A 200 4.04 -8.58 -1.97
CA MET A 200 4.53 -9.57 -2.95
C MET A 200 4.80 -8.97 -4.35
N GLN A 201 4.31 -7.75 -4.62
CA GLN A 201 4.60 -7.01 -5.85
C GLN A 201 5.83 -6.09 -5.72
N GLU A 202 6.52 -6.10 -4.58
CA GLU A 202 7.70 -5.30 -4.29
C GLU A 202 7.50 -3.79 -4.55
N PRO A 203 6.46 -3.18 -3.96
CA PRO A 203 6.17 -1.77 -4.19
C PRO A 203 7.22 -0.89 -3.52
N LYS A 204 7.56 0.23 -4.17
CA LYS A 204 8.38 1.31 -3.59
C LYS A 204 7.52 2.31 -2.82
N LEU A 205 6.26 2.48 -3.24
CA LEU A 205 5.26 3.33 -2.60
C LEU A 205 3.95 2.54 -2.42
N LEU A 206 3.45 2.51 -1.20
CA LEU A 206 2.15 1.94 -0.84
C LEU A 206 1.16 3.05 -0.53
N LEU A 207 0.02 3.01 -1.20
CA LEU A 207 -1.13 3.88 -0.97
C LEU A 207 -2.19 3.08 -0.22
N LEU A 208 -2.48 3.47 1.02
CA LEU A 208 -3.43 2.76 1.89
C LEU A 208 -4.63 3.68 2.16
N ASP A 209 -5.80 3.25 1.70
CA ASP A 209 -7.06 3.99 1.83
C ASP A 209 -7.88 3.39 2.97
N GLU A 210 -7.99 4.11 4.08
CA GLU A 210 -8.68 3.71 5.31
C GLU A 210 -8.33 2.28 5.75
N PRO A 211 -7.02 1.99 6.03
CA PRO A 211 -6.56 0.62 6.28
C PRO A 211 -7.13 -0.02 7.54
N VAL A 212 -7.69 0.77 8.48
CA VAL A 212 -8.27 0.26 9.75
C VAL A 212 -9.80 0.34 9.81
N ALA A 213 -10.46 0.74 8.71
CA ALA A 213 -11.91 0.84 8.69
C ALA A 213 -12.59 -0.49 9.05
N GLY A 214 -13.48 -0.47 10.05
CA GLY A 214 -14.22 -1.66 10.50
C GLY A 214 -13.41 -2.68 11.31
N MET A 215 -12.21 -2.34 11.75
CA MET A 215 -11.38 -3.16 12.63
C MET A 215 -11.75 -2.98 14.10
N THR A 216 -11.46 -3.98 14.90
CA THR A 216 -11.44 -3.88 16.36
C THR A 216 -10.21 -3.09 16.83
N ASP A 217 -10.22 -2.57 18.07
CA ASP A 217 -9.09 -1.83 18.64
C ASP A 217 -7.78 -2.65 18.58
N ALA A 218 -7.85 -3.96 18.89
CA ALA A 218 -6.70 -4.85 18.83
C ALA A 218 -6.18 -5.08 17.39
N GLU A 219 -7.06 -5.11 16.39
CA GLU A 219 -6.66 -5.20 14.98
C GLU A 219 -6.06 -3.87 14.51
N THR A 220 -6.63 -2.74 14.93
CA THR A 220 -6.11 -1.39 14.65
C THR A 220 -4.70 -1.20 15.20
N GLU A 221 -4.45 -1.57 16.47
CA GLU A 221 -3.12 -1.51 17.08
C GLU A 221 -2.10 -2.34 16.30
N ARG A 222 -2.47 -3.60 15.96
CA ARG A 222 -1.60 -4.48 15.16
C ARG A 222 -1.33 -3.94 13.76
N THR A 223 -2.31 -3.28 13.14
CA THR A 223 -2.12 -2.61 11.84
C THR A 223 -1.12 -1.46 11.98
N GLY A 224 -1.22 -0.67 13.05
CA GLY A 224 -0.25 0.39 13.34
C GLY A 224 1.18 -0.16 13.50
N GLU A 225 1.35 -1.28 14.21
CA GLU A 225 2.65 -1.96 14.33
C GLU A 225 3.17 -2.42 12.95
N LEU A 226 2.33 -3.04 12.12
CA LEU A 226 2.68 -3.47 10.78
C LEU A 226 3.15 -2.29 9.92
N LEU A 227 2.43 -1.17 9.91
CA LEU A 227 2.82 0.02 9.13
C LEU A 227 4.14 0.62 9.62
N ASN A 228 4.39 0.60 10.93
CA ASN A 228 5.67 1.04 11.50
C ASN A 228 6.83 0.08 11.14
N GLU A 229 6.60 -1.22 11.01
CA GLU A 229 7.60 -2.18 10.54
C GLU A 229 7.92 -2.00 9.05
N LEU A 230 6.95 -1.56 8.24
CA LEU A 230 7.12 -1.28 6.80
C LEU A 230 7.85 0.03 6.54
N LYS A 231 7.71 1.01 7.44
CA LYS A 231 8.35 2.33 7.35
C LYS A 231 9.87 2.20 7.18
N GLY A 232 10.44 2.99 6.30
CA GLY A 232 11.86 2.97 5.97
C GLY A 232 12.24 1.94 4.89
N ARG A 233 11.55 0.81 4.82
CA ARG A 233 11.72 -0.16 3.72
C ARG A 233 10.85 0.21 2.51
N HIS A 234 9.65 0.71 2.78
CA HIS A 234 8.69 1.22 1.81
C HIS A 234 8.33 2.65 2.16
N SER A 235 8.00 3.44 1.15
CA SER A 235 7.32 4.71 1.37
C SER A 235 5.82 4.44 1.48
N LEU A 236 5.15 5.07 2.44
CA LEU A 236 3.75 4.82 2.77
C LEU A 236 2.96 6.13 2.70
N MET A 237 1.84 6.12 2.00
CA MET A 237 0.82 7.16 2.11
C MET A 237 -0.46 6.54 2.67
N VAL A 238 -0.86 6.98 3.84
CA VAL A 238 -2.02 6.47 4.57
C VAL A 238 -3.08 7.55 4.60
N VAL A 239 -4.22 7.29 3.95
CA VAL A 239 -5.39 8.16 4.02
C VAL A 239 -6.28 7.64 5.14
N GLU A 240 -6.55 8.47 6.13
CA GLU A 240 -7.33 8.10 7.31
C GLU A 240 -8.16 9.25 7.85
N HIS A 241 -9.17 8.91 8.63
CA HIS A 241 -10.00 9.85 9.36
C HIS A 241 -10.00 9.62 10.88
N ASP A 242 -9.48 8.49 11.34
CA ASP A 242 -9.25 8.17 12.75
C ASP A 242 -8.00 8.88 13.25
N MET A 243 -8.20 9.95 14.05
CA MET A 243 -7.12 10.80 14.54
C MET A 243 -6.22 10.09 15.57
N ASP A 244 -6.76 9.16 16.35
CA ASP A 244 -6.00 8.42 17.35
C ASP A 244 -5.07 7.42 16.65
N PHE A 245 -5.59 6.74 15.62
CA PHE A 245 -4.76 5.88 14.78
C PHE A 245 -3.67 6.68 14.03
N VAL A 246 -4.03 7.81 13.40
CA VAL A 246 -3.05 8.69 12.74
C VAL A 246 -1.96 9.12 13.73
N ALA A 247 -2.32 9.53 14.95
CA ALA A 247 -1.36 9.92 15.96
C ALA A 247 -0.41 8.77 16.34
N SER A 248 -0.91 7.54 16.40
CA SER A 248 -0.13 6.34 16.74
C SER A 248 0.92 5.97 15.69
N ILE A 249 0.63 6.17 14.40
CA ILE A 249 1.54 5.78 13.30
C ILE A 249 2.40 6.94 12.79
N ALA A 250 1.91 8.19 12.89
CA ALA A 250 2.66 9.35 12.41
C ALA A 250 3.97 9.53 13.17
N GLY A 251 3.96 9.34 14.50
CA GLY A 251 5.14 9.56 15.33
C GLY A 251 5.73 10.95 15.11
N SER A 252 7.00 11.03 14.69
CA SER A 252 7.67 12.26 14.26
C SER A 252 7.48 12.59 12.78
N GLY A 253 6.71 11.79 12.05
CA GLY A 253 6.42 11.99 10.62
C GLY A 253 5.47 13.15 10.36
N LYS A 254 5.24 13.41 9.07
CA LYS A 254 4.37 14.50 8.62
C LYS A 254 2.94 14.01 8.44
N VAL A 255 1.99 14.87 8.83
CA VAL A 255 0.57 14.77 8.54
C VAL A 255 0.19 15.91 7.62
N THR A 256 -0.50 15.59 6.53
CA THR A 256 -1.00 16.57 5.55
C THR A 256 -2.52 16.62 5.64
N VAL A 257 -3.07 17.80 5.80
CA VAL A 257 -4.52 18.07 5.83
C VAL A 257 -4.97 18.54 4.47
N LEU A 258 -5.91 17.83 3.87
CA LEU A 258 -6.57 18.26 2.63
C LEU A 258 -7.91 18.92 2.95
N HIS A 259 -8.20 20.00 2.24
CA HIS A 259 -9.47 20.68 2.26
C HIS A 259 -9.75 21.31 0.89
N GLU A 260 -10.97 21.13 0.36
CA GLU A 260 -11.41 21.68 -0.94
C GLU A 260 -10.42 21.44 -2.09
N GLY A 261 -9.83 20.22 -2.13
CA GLY A 261 -8.91 19.81 -3.18
C GLY A 261 -7.51 20.39 -3.09
N SER A 262 -7.15 21.03 -1.99
CA SER A 262 -5.83 21.65 -1.77
C SER A 262 -5.23 21.21 -0.43
N VAL A 263 -3.91 21.40 -0.25
CA VAL A 263 -3.26 21.23 1.05
C VAL A 263 -3.60 22.44 1.93
N LEU A 264 -4.28 22.20 3.04
CA LEU A 264 -4.63 23.23 4.03
C LEU A 264 -3.49 23.47 5.02
N ALA A 265 -2.91 22.38 5.53
CA ALA A 265 -1.83 22.42 6.50
C ALA A 265 -0.95 21.17 6.36
N GLU A 266 0.32 21.28 6.71
CA GLU A 266 1.28 20.17 6.78
C GLU A 266 2.22 20.38 7.97
N GLY A 267 2.50 19.30 8.71
CA GLY A 267 3.40 19.34 9.84
C GLY A 267 3.33 18.08 10.70
N SER A 268 3.91 18.13 11.89
CA SER A 268 3.71 17.06 12.88
C SER A 268 2.25 17.01 13.33
N MET A 269 1.82 15.89 13.90
CA MET A 269 0.45 15.76 14.42
C MET A 269 0.08 16.89 15.37
N ALA A 270 0.99 17.25 16.28
CA ALA A 270 0.76 18.35 17.24
C ALA A 270 0.60 19.71 16.55
N GLN A 271 1.38 20.00 15.50
CA GLN A 271 1.25 21.24 14.72
C GLN A 271 -0.09 21.31 13.98
N VAL A 272 -0.49 20.22 13.37
CA VAL A 272 -1.75 20.10 12.63
C VAL A 272 -2.96 20.27 13.56
N GLN A 273 -2.92 19.64 14.74
CA GLN A 273 -3.98 19.77 15.76
C GLN A 273 -4.08 21.17 16.36
N ALA A 274 -3.00 21.95 16.38
CA ALA A 274 -2.97 23.31 16.87
C ALA A 274 -3.28 24.37 15.79
N ASP A 275 -3.36 24.00 14.53
CA ASP A 275 -3.64 24.94 13.42
C ASP A 275 -5.13 25.35 13.46
N GLN A 276 -5.38 26.64 13.64
CA GLN A 276 -6.72 27.20 13.75
C GLN A 276 -7.59 26.88 12.51
N ARG A 277 -7.02 26.89 11.32
CA ARG A 277 -7.74 26.56 10.06
C ARG A 277 -8.20 25.11 10.05
N VAL A 278 -7.36 24.20 10.57
CA VAL A 278 -7.71 22.77 10.69
C VAL A 278 -8.85 22.59 11.69
N ILE A 279 -8.75 23.25 12.85
CA ILE A 279 -9.80 23.22 13.88
C ILE A 279 -11.14 23.70 13.31
N GLU A 280 -11.17 24.81 12.57
CA GLU A 280 -12.37 25.37 11.95
C GLU A 280 -13.00 24.40 10.95
N VAL A 281 -12.19 23.75 10.10
CA VAL A 281 -12.66 22.76 9.12
C VAL A 281 -13.29 21.54 9.78
N TYR A 282 -12.70 21.03 10.86
CA TYR A 282 -13.22 19.84 11.57
C TYR A 282 -14.39 20.15 12.51
N LEU A 283 -14.47 21.35 13.07
CA LEU A 283 -15.58 21.78 13.93
C LEU A 283 -16.75 22.38 13.15
N GLY A 284 -16.61 22.59 11.84
CA GLY A 284 -17.66 23.13 10.97
C GLY A 284 -18.04 24.58 11.32
N ARG A 285 -17.08 25.39 11.72
CA ARG A 285 -17.27 26.83 12.05
C ARG A 285 -16.62 27.71 11.01
#